data_986fe9982f35aba7e50ee61a2df7c4c4
#
_entry.id   986fe9982f35aba7e50ee61a2df7c4c4
#
_cell.length_a   1.000
_cell.length_b   1.000
_cell.length_c   1.000
_cell.angle_alpha   90.00
_cell.angle_beta   90.00
_cell.angle_gamma   90.00
#
_symmetry.space_group_name_H-M   'P 1'
#
loop_
_entity.id
_entity.type
_entity.pdbx_description
1 polymer ?
#
loop_
_entity_poly.entity_id
_entity_poly.type
_entity_poly.pdbx_seq_one_letter_code
_entity_poly.pdbx_strand_id
1 'polypeptide(L)'
;QINTAAPGYSPLETEQRIAYSELFRKHLRPLLIVSIGSFCFILGSFTVQSWGQTLLEVGFTDIGADAVGTLFMGVSLVDLLGRLASAWLADRIGRRWTLFSFGILGALGAVIVAFSAHWETSWIVFFTGICLTMGFGDGAFGILNAFGGEQFPNGARGTGLGLGYGIGASAKILGPLLMGVMIGSGSLQDLAHPLAAVFP
;
A
#
# COMPACT_ATOMS: atom_id res chain seq x y z
N GLN A 1 -47.81 -26.04 -1.60
CA GLN A 1 -46.97 -25.66 -2.73
C GLN A 1 -47.35 -24.24 -3.11
N ILE A 2 -46.63 -23.25 -2.60
CA ILE A 2 -46.81 -21.85 -2.98
C ILE A 2 -45.71 -21.55 -4.03
N ASN A 3 -46.12 -21.54 -5.29
CA ASN A 3 -45.28 -21.16 -6.41
C ASN A 3 -45.38 -19.61 -6.54
N THR A 4 -44.48 -18.90 -5.85
CA THR A 4 -44.32 -17.46 -5.93
C THR A 4 -43.17 -17.08 -6.85
N ALA A 5 -43.23 -17.51 -8.09
CA ALA A 5 -42.44 -16.89 -9.14
C ALA A 5 -43.15 -15.61 -9.56
N ALA A 6 -42.70 -14.44 -9.09
CA ALA A 6 -43.15 -13.16 -9.60
C ALA A 6 -42.81 -13.09 -11.10
N PRO A 7 -43.76 -12.69 -11.97
CA PRO A 7 -43.49 -12.56 -13.40
C PRO A 7 -42.49 -11.42 -13.62
N GLY A 8 -41.29 -11.75 -14.05
CA GLY A 8 -40.20 -10.82 -14.32
C GLY A 8 -38.90 -11.06 -13.57
N TYR A 9 -38.86 -12.01 -12.64
CA TYR A 9 -37.59 -12.45 -12.04
C TYR A 9 -36.97 -13.49 -12.97
N SER A 10 -36.18 -13.03 -13.95
CA SER A 10 -35.19 -13.91 -14.55
C SER A 10 -34.23 -14.31 -13.42
N PRO A 11 -33.98 -15.62 -13.17
CA PRO A 11 -32.87 -16.00 -12.31
C PRO A 11 -31.65 -15.24 -12.87
N LEU A 12 -31.05 -14.36 -12.05
CA LEU A 12 -29.77 -13.77 -12.37
C LEU A 12 -28.94 -14.93 -12.92
N GLU A 13 -28.51 -14.83 -14.16
CA GLU A 13 -27.66 -15.82 -14.80
C GLU A 13 -26.66 -16.22 -13.76
N THR A 14 -26.63 -17.50 -13.40
CA THR A 14 -25.77 -18.03 -12.36
C THR A 14 -24.40 -17.62 -12.81
N GLU A 15 -23.84 -16.54 -12.25
CA GLU A 15 -22.52 -16.04 -12.60
C GLU A 15 -21.61 -17.23 -12.36
N GLN A 16 -21.21 -17.88 -13.45
CA GLN A 16 -20.35 -19.05 -13.40
C GLN A 16 -19.07 -18.57 -12.73
N ARG A 17 -18.91 -18.93 -11.46
CA ARG A 17 -17.69 -18.65 -10.71
C ARG A 17 -16.55 -19.32 -11.47
N ILE A 18 -15.71 -18.49 -12.05
CA ILE A 18 -14.56 -18.99 -12.82
C ILE A 18 -13.65 -19.75 -11.88
N ALA A 19 -13.33 -20.99 -12.22
CA ALA A 19 -12.41 -21.81 -11.44
C ALA A 19 -11.00 -21.16 -11.41
N TYR A 20 -10.28 -21.30 -10.30
CA TYR A 20 -8.92 -20.75 -10.16
C TYR A 20 -7.99 -21.14 -11.31
N SER A 21 -8.07 -22.40 -11.78
CA SER A 21 -7.28 -22.88 -12.91
C SER A 21 -7.57 -22.11 -14.21
N GLU A 22 -8.80 -21.71 -14.42
CA GLU A 22 -9.21 -20.95 -15.58
C GLU A 22 -8.72 -19.50 -15.50
N LEU A 23 -8.71 -18.91 -14.29
CA LEU A 23 -8.17 -17.59 -14.02
C LEU A 23 -6.68 -17.52 -14.39
N PHE A 24 -5.87 -18.49 -13.96
CA PHE A 24 -4.45 -18.57 -14.31
C PHE A 24 -4.22 -18.80 -15.81
N ARG A 25 -5.10 -19.55 -16.47
CA ARG A 25 -4.95 -19.87 -17.91
C ARG A 25 -5.39 -18.74 -18.83
N LYS A 26 -6.53 -18.09 -18.52
CA LYS A 26 -7.16 -17.10 -19.40
C LYS A 26 -6.90 -15.64 -18.98
N HIS A 27 -6.68 -15.39 -17.68
CA HIS A 27 -6.59 -14.05 -17.11
C HIS A 27 -5.27 -13.79 -16.35
N LEU A 28 -4.17 -14.43 -16.80
CA LEU A 28 -2.86 -14.30 -16.17
C LEU A 28 -2.34 -12.84 -16.20
N ARG A 29 -2.52 -12.14 -17.34
CA ARG A 29 -2.04 -10.76 -17.47
C ARG A 29 -2.73 -9.80 -16.51
N PRO A 30 -4.06 -9.72 -16.40
CA PRO A 30 -4.75 -8.96 -15.37
C PRO A 30 -4.31 -9.34 -13.96
N LEU A 31 -4.18 -10.64 -13.67
CA LEU A 31 -3.75 -11.14 -12.37
C LEU A 31 -2.36 -10.62 -12.00
N LEU A 32 -1.41 -10.68 -12.91
CA LEU A 32 -0.04 -10.16 -12.70
C LEU A 32 -0.05 -8.64 -12.48
N ILE A 33 -0.82 -7.88 -13.23
CA ILE A 33 -0.94 -6.42 -13.07
C ILE A 33 -1.42 -6.08 -11.66
N VAL A 34 -2.49 -6.75 -11.20
CA VAL A 34 -3.05 -6.51 -9.87
C VAL A 34 -2.10 -6.99 -8.78
N SER A 35 -1.49 -8.17 -8.92
CA SER A 35 -0.56 -8.72 -7.93
C SER A 35 0.69 -7.87 -7.77
N ILE A 36 1.34 -7.51 -8.86
CA ILE A 36 2.57 -6.70 -8.85
C ILE A 36 2.25 -5.28 -8.37
N GLY A 37 1.17 -4.67 -8.88
CA GLY A 37 0.75 -3.34 -8.45
C GLY A 37 0.47 -3.29 -6.95
N SER A 38 -0.35 -4.23 -6.44
CA SER A 38 -0.63 -4.33 -4.99
C SER A 38 0.64 -4.60 -4.20
N PHE A 39 1.51 -5.49 -4.68
CA PHE A 39 2.77 -5.80 -4.02
C PHE A 39 3.66 -4.57 -3.85
N CYS A 40 3.88 -3.80 -4.92
CA CYS A 40 4.73 -2.61 -4.88
C CYS A 40 4.17 -1.54 -3.93
N PHE A 41 2.87 -1.25 -4.00
CA PHE A 41 2.26 -0.28 -3.10
C PHE A 41 2.30 -0.72 -1.63
N ILE A 42 1.96 -1.99 -1.36
CA ILE A 42 1.97 -2.54 -0.01
C ILE A 42 3.39 -2.60 0.55
N LEU A 43 4.38 -2.99 -0.27
CA LEU A 43 5.76 -3.10 0.18
C LEU A 43 6.26 -1.77 0.74
N GLY A 44 6.09 -0.69 0.00
CA GLY A 44 6.53 0.65 0.42
C GLY A 44 5.77 1.16 1.64
N SER A 45 4.43 1.26 1.52
CA SER A 45 3.59 1.86 2.57
C SER A 45 3.61 1.04 3.87
N PHE A 46 3.52 -0.29 3.78
CA PHE A 46 3.48 -1.14 4.97
C PHE A 46 4.83 -1.21 5.69
N THR A 47 5.95 -1.15 4.97
CA THR A 47 7.28 -1.07 5.57
C THR A 47 7.43 0.23 6.36
N VAL A 48 7.05 1.37 5.76
CA VAL A 48 7.06 2.67 6.46
C VAL A 48 6.10 2.67 7.65
N GLN A 49 4.92 2.09 7.51
CA GLN A 49 3.95 1.99 8.61
C GLN A 49 4.49 1.16 9.79
N SER A 50 5.18 0.04 9.50
CA SER A 50 5.68 -0.88 10.53
C SER A 50 6.90 -0.35 11.27
N TRP A 51 7.79 0.34 10.60
CA TRP A 51 9.08 0.75 11.14
C TRP A 51 9.23 2.27 11.32
N GLY A 52 8.42 3.08 10.62
CA GLY A 52 8.57 4.53 10.59
C GLY A 52 8.48 5.19 11.97
N GLN A 53 7.56 4.72 12.82
CA GLN A 53 7.44 5.23 14.19
C GLN A 53 8.69 4.91 15.03
N THR A 54 9.13 3.65 15.01
CA THR A 54 10.31 3.20 15.75
C THR A 54 11.57 3.91 15.26
N LEU A 55 11.72 4.07 13.95
CA LEU A 55 12.87 4.78 13.38
C LEU A 55 12.88 6.25 13.74
N LEU A 56 11.70 6.89 13.82
CA LEU A 56 11.60 8.29 14.24
C LEU A 56 11.93 8.43 15.72
N GLU A 57 11.46 7.53 16.57
CA GLU A 57 11.68 7.55 18.03
C GLU A 57 13.14 7.27 18.40
N VAL A 58 13.76 6.29 17.76
CA VAL A 58 15.13 5.85 18.10
C VAL A 58 16.19 6.68 17.35
N GLY A 59 15.90 7.06 16.11
CA GLY A 59 16.85 7.80 15.26
C GLY A 59 16.96 9.29 15.60
N PHE A 60 15.90 9.87 16.21
CA PHE A 60 15.85 11.29 16.52
C PHE A 60 15.50 11.52 18.00
N THR A 61 16.54 11.46 18.85
CA THR A 61 16.39 11.57 20.31
C THR A 61 15.85 12.91 20.80
N ASP A 62 15.83 13.93 19.94
CA ASP A 62 15.29 15.26 20.24
C ASP A 62 13.76 15.27 20.38
N ILE A 63 13.09 14.19 19.99
CA ILE A 63 11.63 14.06 20.01
C ILE A 63 11.25 13.02 21.05
N GLY A 64 10.46 13.43 22.05
CA GLY A 64 9.92 12.49 23.04
C GLY A 64 8.91 11.52 22.43
N ALA A 65 8.81 10.31 23.00
CA ALA A 65 7.89 9.25 22.52
C ALA A 65 6.43 9.70 22.39
N ASP A 66 5.96 10.54 23.31
CA ASP A 66 4.60 11.11 23.28
C ASP A 66 4.37 12.00 22.05
N ALA A 67 5.39 12.76 21.65
CA ALA A 67 5.34 13.60 20.47
C ALA A 67 5.32 12.75 19.20
N VAL A 68 6.09 11.66 19.13
CA VAL A 68 6.10 10.71 18.00
C VAL A 68 4.72 10.09 17.83
N GLY A 69 4.07 9.63 18.91
CA GLY A 69 2.70 9.11 18.86
C GLY A 69 1.71 10.13 18.28
N THR A 70 1.80 11.40 18.71
CA THR A 70 0.94 12.47 18.20
C THR A 70 1.19 12.75 16.71
N LEU A 71 2.45 12.75 16.29
CA LEU A 71 2.82 12.92 14.88
C LEU A 71 2.22 11.80 14.01
N PHE A 72 2.24 10.53 14.47
CA PHE A 72 1.67 9.41 13.74
C PHE A 72 0.14 9.42 13.69
N MET A 73 -0.55 10.06 14.63
CA MET A 73 -1.97 10.40 14.47
C MET A 73 -2.16 11.34 13.26
N GLY A 74 -1.28 12.32 13.10
CA GLY A 74 -1.25 13.20 11.93
C GLY A 74 -1.00 12.44 10.62
N VAL A 75 -0.08 11.47 10.62
CA VAL A 75 0.16 10.59 9.46
C VAL A 75 -1.10 9.83 9.06
N SER A 76 -1.86 9.31 10.04
CA SER A 76 -3.13 8.60 9.75
C SER A 76 -4.17 9.52 9.12
N LEU A 77 -4.20 10.79 9.51
CA LEU A 77 -5.06 11.79 8.87
C LEU A 77 -4.61 12.08 7.43
N VAL A 78 -3.30 12.22 7.21
CA VAL A 78 -2.72 12.42 5.86
C VAL A 78 -3.04 11.22 4.96
N ASP A 79 -2.94 9.99 5.46
CA ASP A 79 -3.33 8.79 4.73
C ASP A 79 -4.82 8.80 4.33
N LEU A 80 -5.70 9.11 5.28
CA LEU A 80 -7.14 9.23 5.01
C LEU A 80 -7.42 10.28 3.92
N LEU A 81 -6.81 11.46 4.04
CA LEU A 81 -6.95 12.52 3.03
C LEU A 81 -6.40 12.09 1.68
N GLY A 82 -5.28 11.37 1.66
CA GLY A 82 -4.69 10.79 0.45
C GLY A 82 -5.64 9.83 -0.25
N ARG A 83 -6.31 8.94 0.48
CA ARG A 83 -7.33 8.01 -0.07
C ARG A 83 -8.53 8.74 -0.66
N LEU A 84 -9.02 9.76 0.02
CA LEU A 84 -10.12 10.60 -0.49
C LEU A 84 -9.68 11.39 -1.73
N ALA A 85 -8.48 11.98 -1.69
CA ALA A 85 -7.92 12.71 -2.81
C ALA A 85 -7.69 11.81 -4.03
N SER A 86 -7.20 10.58 -3.84
CA SER A 86 -7.03 9.62 -4.93
C SER A 86 -8.35 9.25 -5.59
N ALA A 87 -9.39 9.00 -4.80
CA ALA A 87 -10.72 8.71 -5.31
C ALA A 87 -11.29 9.88 -6.13
N TRP A 88 -11.23 11.10 -5.58
CA TRP A 88 -11.68 12.31 -6.27
C TRP A 88 -10.89 12.62 -7.54
N LEU A 89 -9.57 12.42 -7.52
CA LEU A 89 -8.72 12.68 -8.68
C LEU A 89 -8.95 11.63 -9.77
N ALA A 90 -9.21 10.37 -9.38
CA ALA A 90 -9.50 9.29 -10.31
C ALA A 90 -10.75 9.53 -11.16
N ASP A 91 -11.74 10.24 -10.60
CA ASP A 91 -12.94 10.62 -11.33
C ASP A 91 -12.68 11.74 -12.36
N ARG A 92 -11.61 12.53 -12.18
CA ARG A 92 -11.27 13.66 -13.06
C ARG A 92 -10.28 13.32 -14.16
N ILE A 93 -9.17 12.68 -13.81
CA ILE A 93 -8.08 12.38 -14.75
C ILE A 93 -8.00 10.89 -15.12
N GLY A 94 -8.86 10.08 -14.51
CA GLY A 94 -8.92 8.63 -14.72
C GLY A 94 -7.99 7.86 -13.76
N ARG A 95 -8.41 6.63 -13.45
CA ARG A 95 -7.78 5.78 -12.43
C ARG A 95 -6.32 5.47 -12.72
N ARG A 96 -5.99 5.20 -13.98
CA ARG A 96 -4.62 4.85 -14.41
C ARG A 96 -3.63 5.97 -14.14
N TRP A 97 -3.97 7.19 -14.51
CA TRP A 97 -3.10 8.36 -14.33
C TRP A 97 -2.99 8.76 -12.86
N THR A 98 -4.06 8.60 -12.10
CA THR A 98 -4.03 8.83 -10.65
C THR A 98 -3.12 7.84 -9.95
N LEU A 99 -3.21 6.53 -10.25
CA LEU A 99 -2.31 5.52 -9.69
C LEU A 99 -0.85 5.81 -10.03
N PHE A 100 -0.57 6.21 -11.28
CA PHE A 100 0.77 6.55 -11.71
C PHE A 100 1.34 7.76 -10.96
N SER A 101 0.56 8.84 -10.84
CA SER A 101 0.96 10.06 -10.11
C SER A 101 1.20 9.77 -8.63
N PHE A 102 0.29 9.05 -8.01
CA PHE A 102 0.39 8.68 -6.60
C PHE A 102 1.56 7.73 -6.35
N GLY A 103 1.83 6.81 -7.26
CA GLY A 103 3.01 5.94 -7.21
C GLY A 103 4.32 6.72 -7.25
N ILE A 104 4.44 7.70 -8.15
CA ILE A 104 5.64 8.57 -8.23
C ILE A 104 5.79 9.40 -6.95
N LEU A 105 4.73 10.04 -6.48
CA LEU A 105 4.80 10.89 -5.29
C LEU A 105 5.08 10.08 -4.03
N GLY A 106 4.50 8.87 -3.91
CA GLY A 106 4.82 7.95 -2.82
C GLY A 106 6.27 7.47 -2.86
N ALA A 107 6.79 7.15 -4.06
CA ALA A 107 8.19 6.77 -4.25
C ALA A 107 9.15 7.92 -3.90
N LEU A 108 8.82 9.16 -4.29
CA LEU A 108 9.60 10.35 -3.89
C LEU A 108 9.61 10.51 -2.37
N GLY A 109 8.48 10.26 -1.69
CA GLY A 109 8.42 10.24 -0.23
C GLY A 109 9.39 9.21 0.36
N ALA A 110 9.40 7.98 -0.17
CA ALA A 110 10.30 6.93 0.28
C ALA A 110 11.78 7.30 0.04
N VAL A 111 12.11 7.92 -1.10
CA VAL A 111 13.46 8.44 -1.37
C VAL A 111 13.85 9.52 -0.37
N ILE A 112 12.95 10.43 -0.01
CA ILE A 112 13.21 11.47 0.99
C ILE A 112 13.46 10.82 2.36
N VAL A 113 12.70 9.80 2.76
CA VAL A 113 12.93 9.03 3.98
C VAL A 113 14.34 8.43 3.95
N ALA A 114 14.68 7.71 2.88
CA ALA A 114 15.98 7.07 2.73
C ALA A 114 17.14 8.08 2.79
N PHE A 115 16.98 9.18 2.09
CA PHE A 115 17.98 10.25 2.00
C PHE A 115 18.19 10.96 3.34
N SER A 116 17.10 11.35 4.01
CA SER A 116 17.17 12.03 5.30
C SER A 116 17.80 11.16 6.37
N ALA A 117 17.61 9.92 6.21
CA ALA A 117 18.15 8.85 6.98
C ALA A 117 19.66 8.68 6.82
N HIS A 118 20.16 8.66 5.60
CA HIS A 118 21.58 8.47 5.28
C HIS A 118 22.43 9.70 5.68
N TRP A 119 21.89 10.91 5.62
CA TRP A 119 22.64 12.14 5.89
C TRP A 119 22.27 12.83 7.21
N GLU A 120 21.66 12.08 8.14
CA GLU A 120 21.32 12.58 9.48
C GLU A 120 20.65 13.97 9.45
N THR A 121 19.78 14.17 8.46
CA THR A 121 19.05 15.44 8.33
C THR A 121 18.02 15.59 9.43
N SER A 122 17.39 16.76 9.52
CA SER A 122 16.36 17.04 10.52
C SER A 122 15.22 15.99 10.48
N TRP A 123 14.72 15.61 11.66
CA TRP A 123 13.54 14.75 11.81
C TRP A 123 12.33 15.25 11.01
N ILE A 124 12.22 16.58 10.77
CA ILE A 124 11.14 17.18 9.97
C ILE A 124 11.19 16.67 8.53
N VAL A 125 12.38 16.55 7.93
CA VAL A 125 12.54 16.06 6.55
C VAL A 125 12.16 14.59 6.49
N PHE A 126 12.62 13.79 7.46
CA PHE A 126 12.27 12.38 7.59
C PHE A 126 10.75 12.19 7.71
N PHE A 127 10.13 12.93 8.62
CA PHE A 127 8.68 12.89 8.85
C PHE A 127 7.88 13.36 7.62
N THR A 128 8.36 14.38 6.91
CA THR A 128 7.74 14.82 5.65
C THR A 128 7.77 13.70 4.60
N GLY A 129 8.88 12.97 4.51
CA GLY A 129 8.98 11.80 3.64
C GLY A 129 7.97 10.70 4.02
N ILE A 130 7.78 10.43 5.32
CA ILE A 130 6.74 9.50 5.81
C ILE A 130 5.35 9.98 5.37
N CYS A 131 5.02 11.25 5.60
CA CYS A 131 3.72 11.83 5.21
C CYS A 131 3.48 11.71 3.70
N LEU A 132 4.48 11.95 2.86
CA LEU A 132 4.36 11.77 1.41
C LEU A 132 4.16 10.31 1.03
N THR A 133 4.93 9.39 1.62
CA THR A 133 4.80 7.95 1.35
C THR A 133 3.41 7.43 1.76
N MET A 134 2.93 7.83 2.93
CA MET A 134 1.62 7.41 3.43
C MET A 134 0.48 8.09 2.66
N GLY A 135 0.53 9.39 2.49
CA GLY A 135 -0.53 10.15 1.82
C GLY A 135 -0.71 9.77 0.34
N PHE A 136 0.37 9.50 -0.37
CA PHE A 136 0.32 9.13 -1.78
C PHE A 136 0.50 7.63 -2.01
N GLY A 137 1.49 6.99 -1.39
CA GLY A 137 1.72 5.55 -1.56
C GLY A 137 0.54 4.73 -1.02
N ASP A 138 0.18 4.91 0.25
CA ASP A 138 -0.97 4.24 0.85
C ASP A 138 -2.30 4.85 0.41
N GLY A 139 -2.34 6.17 0.16
CA GLY A 139 -3.49 6.88 -0.40
C GLY A 139 -3.97 6.29 -1.73
N ALA A 140 -3.10 5.68 -2.55
CA ALA A 140 -3.47 4.98 -3.77
C ALA A 140 -4.46 3.83 -3.57
N PHE A 141 -4.55 3.25 -2.35
CA PHE A 141 -5.52 2.21 -2.03
C PHE A 141 -6.97 2.68 -2.14
N GLY A 142 -7.24 3.98 -2.11
CA GLY A 142 -8.57 4.52 -2.39
C GLY A 142 -9.13 4.08 -3.74
N ILE A 143 -8.26 3.84 -4.72
CA ILE A 143 -8.66 3.46 -6.09
C ILE A 143 -8.07 2.16 -6.59
N LEU A 144 -7.05 1.61 -5.93
CA LEU A 144 -6.34 0.42 -6.38
C LEU A 144 -7.25 -0.79 -6.56
N ASN A 145 -8.16 -1.01 -5.61
CA ASN A 145 -9.12 -2.11 -5.68
C ASN A 145 -10.14 -1.93 -6.80
N ALA A 146 -10.59 -0.71 -7.04
CA ALA A 146 -11.50 -0.40 -8.13
C ALA A 146 -10.81 -0.58 -9.49
N PHE A 147 -9.60 -0.06 -9.65
CA PHE A 147 -8.79 -0.27 -10.85
C PHE A 147 -8.49 -1.76 -11.09
N GLY A 148 -8.10 -2.48 -10.02
CA GLY A 148 -7.83 -3.92 -10.11
C GLY A 148 -9.06 -4.72 -10.53
N GLY A 149 -10.23 -4.40 -9.99
CA GLY A 149 -11.49 -5.05 -10.36
C GLY A 149 -11.89 -4.84 -11.83
N GLU A 150 -11.54 -3.70 -12.42
CA GLU A 150 -11.81 -3.41 -13.84
C GLU A 150 -10.95 -4.21 -14.81
N GLN A 151 -9.85 -4.79 -14.35
CA GLN A 151 -8.99 -5.63 -15.18
C GLN A 151 -9.61 -6.99 -15.49
N PHE A 152 -10.66 -7.39 -14.76
CA PHE A 152 -11.30 -8.70 -14.91
C PHE A 152 -12.74 -8.57 -15.44
N PRO A 153 -13.20 -9.56 -16.25
CA PRO A 153 -14.60 -9.66 -16.61
C PRO A 153 -15.48 -9.91 -15.35
N ASN A 154 -16.76 -9.58 -15.42
CA ASN A 154 -17.67 -9.62 -14.28
C ASN A 154 -17.63 -10.95 -13.49
N GLY A 155 -17.65 -12.10 -14.18
CA GLY A 155 -17.63 -13.42 -13.52
C GLY A 155 -16.29 -13.79 -12.86
N ALA A 156 -15.18 -13.12 -13.22
CA ALA A 156 -13.85 -13.34 -12.65
C ALA A 156 -13.40 -12.25 -11.67
N ARG A 157 -14.13 -11.14 -11.60
CA ARG A 157 -13.71 -9.93 -10.88
C ARG A 157 -13.40 -10.18 -9.41
N GLY A 158 -14.32 -10.78 -8.67
CA GLY A 158 -14.15 -11.05 -7.24
C GLY A 158 -12.98 -11.98 -6.97
N THR A 159 -12.92 -13.10 -7.68
CA THR A 159 -11.85 -14.12 -7.53
C THR A 159 -10.50 -13.57 -7.99
N GLY A 160 -10.47 -12.88 -9.14
CA GLY A 160 -9.25 -12.31 -9.70
C GLY A 160 -8.66 -11.19 -8.83
N LEU A 161 -9.50 -10.28 -8.35
CA LEU A 161 -9.08 -9.20 -7.45
C LEU A 161 -8.61 -9.76 -6.10
N GLY A 162 -9.39 -10.67 -5.50
CA GLY A 162 -9.05 -11.28 -4.21
C GLY A 162 -7.74 -12.05 -4.27
N LEU A 163 -7.52 -12.85 -5.31
CA LEU A 163 -6.27 -13.59 -5.48
C LEU A 163 -5.10 -12.65 -5.80
N GLY A 164 -5.29 -11.70 -6.71
CA GLY A 164 -4.25 -10.73 -7.08
C GLY A 164 -3.80 -9.87 -5.90
N TYR A 165 -4.76 -9.35 -5.13
CA TYR A 165 -4.46 -8.61 -3.90
C TYR A 165 -3.84 -9.51 -2.83
N GLY A 166 -4.33 -10.75 -2.66
CA GLY A 166 -3.78 -11.72 -1.70
C GLY A 166 -2.31 -12.05 -1.99
N ILE A 167 -1.95 -12.25 -3.26
CA ILE A 167 -0.54 -12.41 -3.68
C ILE A 167 0.25 -11.13 -3.38
N GLY A 168 -0.28 -9.97 -3.72
CA GLY A 168 0.34 -8.67 -3.41
C GLY A 168 0.54 -8.44 -1.92
N ALA A 169 -0.38 -8.92 -1.08
CA ALA A 169 -0.33 -8.79 0.37
C ALA A 169 0.84 -9.57 1.03
N SER A 170 1.50 -10.48 0.30
CA SER A 170 2.76 -11.09 0.77
C SER A 170 3.86 -10.05 1.06
N ALA A 171 3.76 -8.87 0.45
CA ALA A 171 4.62 -7.72 0.74
C ALA A 171 4.58 -7.29 2.22
N LYS A 172 3.45 -7.52 2.93
CA LYS A 172 3.33 -7.25 4.37
C LYS A 172 4.25 -8.11 5.23
N ILE A 173 4.63 -9.27 4.73
CA ILE A 173 5.60 -10.15 5.38
C ILE A 173 7.00 -9.76 4.94
N LEU A 174 7.20 -9.59 3.65
CA LEU A 174 8.53 -9.35 3.07
C LEU A 174 9.09 -7.97 3.44
N GLY A 175 8.26 -6.91 3.49
CA GLY A 175 8.72 -5.57 3.84
C GLY A 175 9.38 -5.50 5.23
N PRO A 176 8.63 -5.78 6.31
CA PRO A 176 9.19 -5.80 7.66
C PRO A 176 10.33 -6.82 7.85
N LEU A 177 10.26 -7.99 7.17
CA LEU A 177 11.31 -8.99 7.22
C LEU A 177 12.63 -8.48 6.61
N LEU A 178 12.55 -7.86 5.42
CA LEU A 178 13.73 -7.28 4.77
C LEU A 178 14.35 -6.18 5.64
N MET A 179 13.54 -5.31 6.21
CA MET A 179 14.04 -4.30 7.16
C MET A 179 14.71 -4.95 8.38
N GLY A 180 14.08 -5.96 8.98
CA GLY A 180 14.67 -6.68 10.12
C GLY A 180 16.00 -7.36 9.78
N VAL A 181 16.13 -7.94 8.59
CA VAL A 181 17.39 -8.54 8.11
C VAL A 181 18.44 -7.48 7.83
N MET A 182 18.06 -6.33 7.25
CA MET A 182 18.99 -5.23 6.93
C MET A 182 19.49 -4.52 8.19
N ILE A 183 18.66 -4.38 9.21
CA ILE A 183 19.04 -3.85 10.52
C ILE A 183 19.96 -4.84 11.25
N GLY A 184 19.85 -6.14 10.92
CA GLY A 184 20.69 -7.20 11.46
C GLY A 184 20.31 -7.57 12.89
N SER A 185 21.17 -8.38 13.54
CA SER A 185 21.06 -8.75 14.96
C SER A 185 21.61 -7.66 15.89
N GLY A 186 21.73 -6.43 15.39
CA GLY A 186 22.18 -5.29 16.15
C GLY A 186 21.31 -5.03 17.37
N SER A 187 21.92 -4.59 18.46
CA SER A 187 21.18 -4.14 19.64
C SER A 187 20.31 -2.92 19.27
N LEU A 188 19.30 -2.62 20.07
CA LEU A 188 18.50 -1.40 19.89
C LEU A 188 19.37 -0.12 19.87
N GLN A 189 20.61 -0.20 20.39
CA GLN A 189 21.59 0.88 20.33
C GLN A 189 22.24 1.01 18.94
N ASP A 190 22.31 -0.08 18.15
CA ASP A 190 22.73 -0.02 16.75
C ASP A 190 21.65 0.58 15.85
N LEU A 191 20.40 0.63 16.33
CA LEU A 191 19.31 1.39 15.71
C LEU A 191 19.47 2.91 15.87
N ALA A 192 20.37 3.39 16.73
CA ALA A 192 20.69 4.82 16.82
C ALA A 192 21.44 5.34 15.57
N HIS A 193 22.07 4.42 14.79
CA HIS A 193 22.57 4.68 13.44
C HIS A 193 21.91 3.75 12.41
N PRO A 194 20.58 3.57 12.41
CA PRO A 194 19.91 2.49 11.68
C PRO A 194 20.03 2.65 10.18
N LEU A 195 20.38 3.82 9.73
CA LEU A 195 20.26 4.23 8.34
C LEU A 195 21.59 4.13 7.60
N ALA A 196 22.70 4.23 8.30
CA ALA A 196 24.01 3.86 7.75
C ALA A 196 24.12 2.34 7.52
N ALA A 197 23.35 1.52 8.28
CA ALA A 197 23.31 0.07 8.10
C ALA A 197 22.26 -0.39 7.06
N VAL A 198 21.19 0.39 6.86
CA VAL A 198 20.10 0.07 5.91
C VAL A 198 20.42 0.60 4.50
N PHE A 199 21.22 1.66 4.39
CA PHE A 199 21.63 2.25 3.12
C PHE A 199 23.15 2.48 3.10
N PRO A 200 23.97 1.39 2.97
CA PRO A 200 25.41 1.50 2.86
C PRO A 200 25.87 2.26 1.62
#